data_1ad1a38d731a3de0137c7b77a168d692
#
_entry.id   1ad1a38d731a3de0137c7b77a168d692
#
_cell.length_a   1.000
_cell.length_b   1.000
_cell.length_c   1.000
_cell.angle_alpha   90.00
_cell.angle_beta   90.00
_cell.angle_gamma   90.00
#
_symmetry.space_group_name_H-M   'P 1'
#
loop_
_entity.id
_entity.type
_entity.pdbx_description
1 polymer ?
#
loop_
_entity_poly.entity_id
_entity_poly.type
_entity_poly.pdbx_seq_one_letter_code
_entity_poly.pdbx_strand_id
1 'polypeptide(L)'
;MIRPILLHPDPRLKKLCDPVAQATEDLVKLARDMLDTMYDAPGIGLAAPQVGINKRLIVMDCHKAPTPARPLILFNPEVVWHSSEHSTYEEGCLSIPDHYADVERPEAVTVRWRDETWAKQEETFTGLWATCVQHEIDHLNGKLFIDYLGLMKRQMITRKMEKAKREIARGGR
;
A
#
# COMPACT_ATOMS: atom_id res chain seq x y z
N MET A 1 -12.49 -0.06 12.96
CA MET A 1 -11.51 0.14 14.06
C MET A 1 -10.16 0.54 13.47
N ILE A 2 -9.56 1.60 13.99
CA ILE A 2 -8.23 2.07 13.56
C ILE A 2 -7.16 1.10 14.08
N ARG A 3 -6.22 0.70 13.22
CA ARG A 3 -5.12 -0.19 13.56
C ARG A 3 -3.79 0.55 13.54
N PRO A 4 -2.83 0.20 14.40
CA PRO A 4 -1.48 0.78 14.32
C PRO A 4 -0.80 0.41 12.99
N ILE A 5 -0.14 1.39 12.37
CA ILE A 5 0.62 1.19 11.13
C ILE A 5 2.08 0.94 11.50
N LEU A 6 2.66 -0.15 10.98
CA LEU A 6 4.07 -0.47 11.15
C LEU A 6 4.93 0.53 10.37
N LEU A 7 6.05 0.91 10.96
CA LEU A 7 7.00 1.85 10.35
C LEU A 7 8.25 1.12 9.86
N HIS A 8 8.73 1.53 8.68
CA HIS A 8 10.02 1.09 8.17
C HIS A 8 11.13 1.44 9.18
N PRO A 9 12.10 0.59 9.50
CA PRO A 9 12.43 -0.66 8.82
C PRO A 9 11.91 -1.95 9.49
N ASP A 10 10.69 -1.98 9.97
CA ASP A 10 10.11 -3.20 10.55
C ASP A 10 10.24 -4.37 9.54
N PRO A 11 10.83 -5.52 9.93
CA PRO A 11 11.07 -6.62 9.01
C PRO A 11 9.79 -7.25 8.44
N ARG A 12 8.64 -7.07 9.09
CA ARG A 12 7.35 -7.56 8.57
C ARG A 12 6.94 -6.88 7.27
N LEU A 13 7.47 -5.69 6.97
CA LEU A 13 7.23 -4.98 5.71
C LEU A 13 8.03 -5.56 4.53
N LYS A 14 8.98 -6.42 4.78
CA LYS A 14 9.88 -7.01 3.77
C LYS A 14 9.55 -8.46 3.41
N LYS A 15 8.43 -8.98 3.89
CA LYS A 15 8.04 -10.37 3.66
C LYS A 15 7.14 -10.51 2.44
N LEU A 16 7.27 -11.64 1.74
CA LEU A 16 6.28 -12.07 0.77
C LEU A 16 5.01 -12.49 1.53
N CYS A 17 3.88 -11.91 1.17
CA CYS A 17 2.60 -12.20 1.83
C CYS A 17 1.94 -13.46 1.28
N ASP A 18 1.22 -14.17 2.14
CA ASP A 18 0.51 -15.40 1.79
C ASP A 18 -0.81 -15.10 1.07
N PRO A 19 -1.16 -15.91 0.06
CA PRO A 19 -2.46 -15.80 -0.59
C PRO A 19 -3.62 -16.03 0.39
N VAL A 20 -4.76 -15.43 0.09
CA VAL A 20 -6.01 -15.62 0.82
C VAL A 20 -6.84 -16.70 0.11
N ALA A 21 -7.37 -17.67 0.87
CA ALA A 21 -8.15 -18.76 0.29
C ALA A 21 -9.62 -18.37 0.04
N GLN A 22 -10.17 -17.48 0.87
CA GLN A 22 -11.54 -16.98 0.77
C GLN A 22 -11.72 -15.72 1.60
N ALA A 23 -12.73 -14.91 1.28
CA ALA A 23 -13.09 -13.72 2.04
C ALA A 23 -13.92 -14.13 3.28
N THR A 24 -13.25 -14.58 4.33
CA THR A 24 -13.91 -14.87 5.61
C THR A 24 -14.43 -13.59 6.26
N GLU A 25 -15.38 -13.71 7.19
CA GLU A 25 -15.89 -12.56 7.94
C GLU A 25 -14.77 -11.78 8.64
N ASP A 26 -13.79 -12.48 9.22
CA ASP A 26 -12.64 -11.86 9.89
C ASP A 26 -11.78 -11.08 8.92
N LEU A 27 -11.54 -11.60 7.71
CA LEU A 27 -10.75 -10.92 6.68
C LEU A 27 -11.49 -9.73 6.07
N VAL A 28 -12.80 -9.82 5.90
CA VAL A 28 -13.62 -8.68 5.45
C VAL A 28 -13.65 -7.59 6.52
N LYS A 29 -13.76 -7.98 7.79
CA LYS A 29 -13.67 -7.03 8.91
C LYS A 29 -12.29 -6.36 8.94
N LEU A 30 -11.21 -7.12 8.76
CA LEU A 30 -9.86 -6.59 8.64
C LEU A 30 -9.77 -5.56 7.50
N ALA A 31 -10.31 -5.87 6.33
CA ALA A 31 -10.31 -4.96 5.19
C ALA A 31 -11.03 -3.65 5.51
N ARG A 32 -12.16 -3.70 6.21
CA ARG A 32 -12.88 -2.50 6.66
C ARG A 32 -12.10 -1.71 7.69
N ASP A 33 -11.46 -2.37 8.65
CA ASP A 33 -10.55 -1.71 9.60
C ASP A 33 -9.38 -1.03 8.87
N MET A 34 -8.86 -1.66 7.81
CA MET A 34 -7.81 -1.08 6.97
C MET A 34 -8.30 0.17 6.23
N LEU A 35 -9.52 0.17 5.71
CA LEU A 35 -10.11 1.37 5.10
C LEU A 35 -10.24 2.50 6.13
N ASP A 36 -10.76 2.22 7.31
CA ASP A 36 -10.86 3.20 8.40
C ASP A 36 -9.49 3.76 8.74
N THR A 37 -8.48 2.90 8.87
CA THR A 37 -7.11 3.29 9.18
C THR A 37 -6.50 4.15 8.08
N MET A 38 -6.72 3.77 6.82
CA MET A 38 -6.25 4.51 5.65
C MET A 38 -6.84 5.93 5.62
N TYR A 39 -8.15 6.07 5.82
CA TYR A 39 -8.79 7.39 5.83
C TYR A 39 -8.35 8.25 7.01
N ASP A 40 -8.17 7.65 8.18
CA ASP A 40 -7.70 8.36 9.38
C ASP A 40 -6.27 8.89 9.21
N ALA A 41 -5.41 8.18 8.51
CA ALA A 41 -3.98 8.48 8.38
C ALA A 41 -3.55 9.67 7.51
N PRO A 42 -4.31 10.47 6.80
CA PRO A 42 -5.15 10.27 5.64
C PRO A 42 -4.35 9.79 4.42
N GLY A 43 -4.54 8.57 4.02
CA GLY A 43 -3.88 7.94 2.88
C GLY A 43 -4.86 7.55 1.78
N ILE A 44 -4.32 7.10 0.66
CA ILE A 44 -5.10 6.65 -0.51
C ILE A 44 -5.00 5.14 -0.75
N GLY A 45 -4.12 4.46 -0.05
CA GLY A 45 -3.95 3.01 -0.11
C GLY A 45 -3.30 2.48 1.15
N LEU A 46 -3.53 1.20 1.44
CA LEU A 46 -2.94 0.49 2.57
C LEU A 46 -2.93 -1.01 2.28
N ALA A 47 -1.82 -1.66 2.61
CA ALA A 47 -1.64 -3.10 2.46
C ALA A 47 -1.63 -3.79 3.83
N ALA A 48 -2.13 -5.03 3.89
CA ALA A 48 -2.24 -5.79 5.13
C ALA A 48 -0.93 -5.92 5.92
N PRO A 49 0.25 -6.12 5.29
CA PRO A 49 1.50 -6.17 6.06
C PRO A 49 1.79 -4.88 6.83
N GLN A 50 1.29 -3.73 6.38
CA GLN A 50 1.47 -2.46 7.09
C GLN A 50 0.72 -2.41 8.44
N VAL A 51 -0.26 -3.28 8.64
CA VAL A 51 -0.94 -3.46 9.93
C VAL A 51 -0.57 -4.81 10.59
N GLY A 52 0.52 -5.42 10.16
CA GLY A 52 1.08 -6.61 10.76
C GLY A 52 0.46 -7.93 10.33
N ILE A 53 -0.33 -7.95 9.27
CA ILE A 53 -1.02 -9.15 8.77
C ILE A 53 -0.38 -9.61 7.46
N ASN A 54 0.22 -10.80 7.48
CA ASN A 54 0.94 -11.36 6.33
C ASN A 54 0.00 -12.02 5.32
N LYS A 55 -0.92 -11.24 4.76
CA LYS A 55 -1.92 -11.69 3.77
C LYS A 55 -1.94 -10.77 2.55
N ARG A 56 -2.23 -11.36 1.39
CA ARG A 56 -2.35 -10.61 0.14
C ARG A 56 -3.70 -9.91 0.07
N LEU A 57 -3.78 -8.81 0.79
CA LEU A 57 -4.94 -7.93 0.87
C LEU A 57 -4.49 -6.48 0.85
N ILE A 58 -5.10 -5.69 -0.03
CA ILE A 58 -4.92 -4.24 -0.07
C ILE A 58 -6.26 -3.54 -0.10
N VAL A 59 -6.28 -2.29 0.35
CA VAL A 59 -7.42 -1.38 0.19
C VAL A 59 -6.92 -0.09 -0.44
N MET A 60 -7.78 0.57 -1.22
CA MET A 60 -7.44 1.87 -1.81
C MET A 60 -8.68 2.68 -2.14
N ASP A 61 -8.52 4.00 -2.14
CA ASP A 61 -9.48 4.97 -2.62
C ASP A 61 -8.74 6.22 -3.06
N CYS A 62 -8.60 6.40 -4.37
CA CYS A 62 -7.86 7.52 -4.96
C CYS A 62 -8.79 8.58 -5.55
N HIS A 63 -10.06 8.62 -5.12
CA HIS A 63 -10.99 9.62 -5.63
C HIS A 63 -10.52 11.04 -5.28
N LYS A 64 -10.87 11.98 -6.14
CA LYS A 64 -10.69 13.42 -5.90
C LYS A 64 -12.04 14.12 -6.09
N ALA A 65 -12.37 15.02 -5.16
CA ALA A 65 -13.58 15.84 -5.32
C ALA A 65 -13.55 16.56 -6.69
N PRO A 66 -14.70 16.67 -7.39
CA PRO A 66 -16.05 16.34 -6.95
C PRO A 66 -16.48 14.87 -7.18
N THR A 67 -15.58 14.00 -7.68
CA THR A 67 -15.92 12.58 -7.84
C THR A 67 -16.20 11.93 -6.48
N PRO A 68 -17.18 11.00 -6.39
CA PRO A 68 -17.50 10.35 -5.14
C PRO A 68 -16.41 9.39 -4.68
N ALA A 69 -16.38 9.10 -3.38
CA ALA A 69 -15.53 8.08 -2.81
C ALA A 69 -15.75 6.72 -3.51
N ARG A 70 -14.65 6.01 -3.73
CA ARG A 70 -14.68 4.69 -4.37
C ARG A 70 -13.72 3.76 -3.62
N PRO A 71 -14.08 3.34 -2.39
CA PRO A 71 -13.24 2.40 -1.65
C PRO A 71 -13.23 1.04 -2.34
N LEU A 72 -12.04 0.49 -2.55
CA LEU A 72 -11.83 -0.84 -3.12
C LEU A 72 -11.13 -1.74 -2.12
N ILE A 73 -11.59 -2.98 -2.03
CA ILE A 73 -10.98 -4.07 -1.27
C ILE A 73 -10.51 -5.12 -2.28
N LEU A 74 -9.21 -5.41 -2.29
CA LEU A 74 -8.61 -6.32 -3.25
C LEU A 74 -7.91 -7.47 -2.53
N PHE A 75 -8.50 -8.67 -2.61
CA PHE A 75 -7.85 -9.92 -2.18
C PHE A 75 -7.09 -10.54 -3.35
N ASN A 76 -5.86 -10.97 -3.10
CA ASN A 76 -4.98 -11.60 -4.09
C ASN A 76 -4.84 -10.77 -5.38
N PRO A 77 -4.57 -9.47 -5.31
CA PRO A 77 -4.44 -8.67 -6.52
C PRO A 77 -3.22 -9.09 -7.33
N GLU A 78 -3.40 -9.12 -8.66
CA GLU A 78 -2.36 -9.52 -9.60
C GLU A 78 -2.37 -8.58 -10.81
N VAL A 79 -1.22 -8.04 -11.17
CA VAL A 79 -1.05 -7.26 -12.40
C VAL A 79 -0.94 -8.25 -13.56
N VAL A 80 -1.92 -8.21 -14.48
CA VAL A 80 -1.97 -9.11 -15.64
C VAL A 80 -1.54 -8.42 -16.93
N TRP A 81 -1.45 -7.11 -16.94
CA TRP A 81 -0.96 -6.30 -18.06
C TRP A 81 -0.47 -4.94 -17.54
N HIS A 82 0.52 -4.38 -18.21
CA HIS A 82 0.96 -3.01 -17.98
C HIS A 82 1.29 -2.32 -19.30
N SER A 83 1.15 -0.99 -19.33
CA SER A 83 1.51 -0.16 -20.48
C SER A 83 3.03 -0.13 -20.69
N SER A 84 3.43 0.15 -21.93
CA SER A 84 4.83 0.45 -22.25
C SER A 84 5.21 1.87 -21.84
N GLU A 85 4.24 2.79 -21.84
CA GLU A 85 4.41 4.16 -21.36
C GLU A 85 4.52 4.16 -19.83
N HIS A 86 5.39 5.04 -19.32
CA HIS A 86 5.60 5.24 -17.88
C HIS A 86 5.20 6.65 -17.48
N SER A 87 4.84 6.81 -16.23
CA SER A 87 4.63 8.12 -15.60
C SER A 87 5.40 8.21 -14.30
N THR A 88 5.73 9.42 -13.90
CA THR A 88 6.44 9.70 -12.66
C THR A 88 5.52 10.42 -11.69
N TYR A 89 5.38 9.88 -10.49
CA TYR A 89 4.66 10.51 -9.39
C TYR A 89 5.56 10.62 -8.18
N GLU A 90 5.39 11.71 -7.43
CA GLU A 90 5.97 11.82 -6.10
C GLU A 90 5.18 10.92 -5.16
N GLU A 91 5.81 9.84 -4.72
CA GLU A 91 5.20 8.86 -3.83
C GLU A 91 5.62 9.07 -2.39
N GLY A 92 4.72 8.73 -1.49
CA GLY A 92 4.95 8.60 -0.07
C GLY A 92 4.32 7.31 0.43
N CYS A 93 4.52 6.98 1.68
CA CYS A 93 3.98 5.76 2.27
C CYS A 93 3.64 5.99 3.74
N LEU A 94 2.50 5.46 4.19
CA LEU A 94 2.09 5.58 5.59
C LEU A 94 3.07 4.90 6.55
N SER A 95 3.86 3.93 6.06
CA SER A 95 4.93 3.28 6.81
C SER A 95 6.26 4.04 6.78
N ILE A 96 6.36 5.11 5.99
CA ILE A 96 7.54 5.98 5.86
C ILE A 96 7.07 7.44 5.90
N PRO A 97 6.47 7.90 7.00
CA PRO A 97 5.91 9.24 7.07
C PRO A 97 6.97 10.33 6.86
N ASP A 98 6.54 11.44 6.26
CA ASP A 98 7.36 12.64 6.01
C ASP A 98 8.50 12.46 4.99
N HIS A 99 8.53 11.35 4.27
CA HIS A 99 9.48 11.10 3.19
C HIS A 99 8.75 10.85 1.87
N TYR A 100 9.21 11.56 0.83
CA TYR A 100 8.61 11.51 -0.50
C TYR A 100 9.72 11.42 -1.53
N ALA A 101 9.44 10.76 -2.65
CA ALA A 101 10.37 10.72 -3.77
C ALA A 101 9.64 10.37 -5.07
N ASP A 102 10.20 10.82 -6.18
CA ASP A 102 9.69 10.46 -7.50
C ASP A 102 9.96 9.00 -7.79
N VAL A 103 8.91 8.31 -8.23
CA VAL A 103 8.97 6.92 -8.67
C VAL A 103 8.35 6.82 -10.06
N GLU A 104 9.06 6.15 -10.97
CA GLU A 104 8.58 5.89 -12.33
C GLU A 104 7.93 4.51 -12.37
N ARG A 105 6.70 4.46 -12.86
CA ARG A 105 5.93 3.22 -13.01
C ARG A 105 5.17 3.20 -14.33
N PRO A 106 4.76 2.02 -14.82
CA PRO A 106 3.78 1.94 -15.91
C PRO A 106 2.59 2.85 -15.65
N GLU A 107 2.21 3.64 -16.66
CA GLU A 107 1.12 4.62 -16.57
C GLU A 107 -0.25 3.97 -16.40
N ALA A 108 -0.41 2.77 -16.96
CA ALA A 108 -1.64 1.99 -16.89
C ALA A 108 -1.32 0.54 -16.56
N VAL A 109 -2.17 -0.09 -15.75
CA VAL A 109 -2.09 -1.51 -15.41
C VAL A 109 -3.47 -2.12 -15.38
N THR A 110 -3.59 -3.38 -15.79
CA THR A 110 -4.78 -4.18 -15.59
C THR A 110 -4.53 -5.12 -14.43
N VAL A 111 -5.43 -5.10 -13.45
CA VAL A 111 -5.34 -5.89 -12.23
C VAL A 111 -6.53 -6.80 -12.12
N ARG A 112 -6.28 -8.06 -11.74
CA ARG A 112 -7.31 -9.03 -11.35
C ARG A 112 -7.27 -9.23 -9.86
N TRP A 113 -8.45 -9.34 -9.22
CA TRP A 113 -8.55 -9.58 -7.78
C TRP A 113 -9.88 -10.24 -7.42
N ARG A 114 -10.02 -10.62 -6.17
CA ARG A 114 -11.28 -11.00 -5.55
C ARG A 114 -11.74 -9.87 -4.65
N ASP A 115 -13.01 -9.51 -4.73
CA ASP A 115 -13.60 -8.49 -3.84
C ASP A 115 -14.06 -9.11 -2.50
N GLU A 116 -14.70 -8.30 -1.66
CA GLU A 116 -15.18 -8.72 -0.34
C GLU A 116 -16.30 -9.77 -0.38
N THR A 117 -16.94 -9.96 -1.53
CA THR A 117 -17.93 -11.03 -1.77
C THR A 117 -17.30 -12.27 -2.40
N TRP A 118 -15.97 -12.25 -2.59
CA TRP A 118 -15.17 -13.25 -3.30
C TRP A 118 -15.46 -13.32 -4.80
N ALA A 119 -16.12 -12.31 -5.35
CA ALA A 119 -16.33 -12.22 -6.79
C ALA A 119 -15.03 -11.85 -7.51
N LYS A 120 -14.85 -12.43 -8.69
CA LYS A 120 -13.72 -12.07 -9.56
C LYS A 120 -13.94 -10.68 -10.15
N GLN A 121 -12.90 -9.84 -10.05
CA GLN A 121 -12.88 -8.51 -10.62
C GLN A 121 -11.65 -8.35 -11.51
N GLU A 122 -11.79 -7.52 -12.53
CA GLU A 122 -10.67 -7.10 -13.38
C GLU A 122 -10.93 -5.67 -13.81
N GLU A 123 -9.91 -4.83 -13.69
CA GLU A 123 -10.02 -3.44 -14.12
C GLU A 123 -8.66 -2.91 -14.59
N THR A 124 -8.70 -2.03 -15.59
CA THR A 124 -7.53 -1.28 -16.03
C THR A 124 -7.52 0.07 -15.32
N PHE A 125 -6.51 0.29 -14.51
CA PHE A 125 -6.29 1.54 -13.80
C PHE A 125 -5.32 2.43 -14.56
N THR A 126 -5.54 3.74 -14.50
CA THR A 126 -4.66 4.76 -15.09
C THR A 126 -4.38 5.86 -14.06
N GLY A 127 -3.41 6.72 -14.33
CA GLY A 127 -3.09 7.86 -13.48
C GLY A 127 -2.74 7.48 -12.05
N LEU A 128 -3.25 8.23 -11.09
CA LEU A 128 -2.99 8.00 -9.66
C LEU A 128 -3.47 6.62 -9.18
N TRP A 129 -4.59 6.12 -9.70
CA TRP A 129 -5.09 4.78 -9.39
C TRP A 129 -4.09 3.69 -9.79
N ALA A 130 -3.47 3.82 -10.96
CA ALA A 130 -2.44 2.88 -11.42
C ALA A 130 -1.21 2.92 -10.53
N THR A 131 -0.75 4.12 -10.18
CA THR A 131 0.39 4.29 -9.28
C THR A 131 0.10 3.69 -7.91
N CYS A 132 -1.06 3.97 -7.35
CA CYS A 132 -1.47 3.47 -6.03
C CYS A 132 -1.56 1.95 -5.99
N VAL A 133 -2.25 1.33 -6.94
CA VAL A 133 -2.42 -0.14 -6.93
C VAL A 133 -1.07 -0.86 -7.06
N GLN A 134 -0.16 -0.34 -7.87
CA GLN A 134 1.18 -0.90 -8.01
C GLN A 134 2.00 -0.77 -6.73
N HIS A 135 1.93 0.40 -6.07
CA HIS A 135 2.58 0.64 -4.78
C HIS A 135 2.09 -0.35 -3.72
N GLU A 136 0.77 -0.56 -3.63
CA GLU A 136 0.18 -1.46 -2.65
C GLU A 136 0.48 -2.93 -2.94
N ILE A 137 0.48 -3.35 -4.21
CA ILE A 137 0.88 -4.72 -4.60
C ILE A 137 2.36 -4.96 -4.26
N ASP A 138 3.24 -3.96 -4.43
CA ASP A 138 4.64 -4.07 -4.03
C ASP A 138 4.78 -4.44 -2.55
N HIS A 139 3.96 -3.86 -1.66
CA HIS A 139 3.97 -4.22 -0.24
C HIS A 139 3.72 -5.71 -0.02
N LEU A 140 2.86 -6.33 -0.82
CA LEU A 140 2.55 -7.76 -0.73
C LEU A 140 3.75 -8.64 -1.14
N ASN A 141 4.69 -8.07 -1.88
CA ASN A 141 5.92 -8.72 -2.31
C ASN A 141 7.15 -8.27 -1.49
N GLY A 142 6.91 -7.58 -0.38
CA GLY A 142 7.99 -7.11 0.50
C GLY A 142 8.78 -5.93 -0.04
N LYS A 143 8.20 -5.16 -0.96
CA LYS A 143 8.86 -4.04 -1.63
C LYS A 143 8.25 -2.70 -1.21
N LEU A 144 9.10 -1.71 -0.96
CA LEU A 144 8.72 -0.34 -0.60
C LEU A 144 9.10 0.62 -1.74
N PHE A 145 8.46 1.80 -1.80
CA PHE A 145 8.77 2.77 -2.85
C PHE A 145 10.23 3.23 -2.81
N ILE A 146 10.87 3.24 -1.64
CA ILE A 146 12.28 3.61 -1.52
C ILE A 146 13.22 2.59 -2.17
N ASP A 147 12.77 1.38 -2.46
CA ASP A 147 13.54 0.37 -3.18
C ASP A 147 13.80 0.75 -4.64
N TYR A 148 13.03 1.71 -5.19
CA TYR A 148 13.25 2.29 -6.53
C TYR A 148 14.28 3.43 -6.53
N LEU A 149 14.72 3.88 -5.36
CA LEU A 149 15.67 4.99 -5.21
C LEU A 149 17.11 4.50 -5.21
N GLY A 150 18.04 5.43 -5.49
CA GLY A 150 19.46 5.14 -5.35
C GLY A 150 19.83 4.76 -3.91
N LEU A 151 20.91 3.98 -3.77
CA LEU A 151 21.35 3.41 -2.49
C LEU A 151 21.53 4.48 -1.40
N MET A 152 22.17 5.60 -1.73
CA MET A 152 22.45 6.67 -0.74
C MET A 152 21.16 7.30 -0.20
N LYS A 153 20.21 7.60 -1.08
CA LYS A 153 18.93 8.20 -0.68
C LYS A 153 18.10 7.23 0.16
N ARG A 154 18.06 5.96 -0.24
CA ARG A 154 17.38 4.91 0.51
C ARG A 154 17.98 4.73 1.91
N GLN A 155 19.30 4.69 2.03
CA GLN A 155 20.00 4.58 3.31
C GLN A 155 19.73 5.80 4.20
N MET A 156 19.73 7.00 3.63
CA MET A 156 19.43 8.22 4.37
C MET A 156 18.02 8.18 4.97
N ILE A 157 17.02 7.79 4.18
CA ILE A 157 15.64 7.65 4.65
C ILE A 157 15.57 6.59 5.76
N THR A 158 16.20 5.45 5.58
CA THR A 158 16.20 4.36 6.57
C THR A 158 16.80 4.82 7.90
N ARG A 159 17.92 5.55 7.89
CA ARG A 159 18.53 6.10 9.11
C ARG A 159 17.61 7.08 9.83
N LYS A 160 16.95 7.96 9.07
CA LYS A 160 15.99 8.92 9.64
C LYS A 160 14.79 8.20 10.25
N MET A 161 14.30 7.13 9.62
CA MET A 161 13.21 6.33 10.15
C MET A 161 13.63 5.57 11.42
N GLU A 162 14.82 5.00 11.46
CA GLU A 162 15.35 4.36 12.67
C GLU A 162 15.43 5.34 13.83
N LYS A 163 15.90 6.56 13.58
CA LYS A 163 15.93 7.63 14.59
C LYS A 163 14.54 7.99 15.07
N ALA A 164 13.59 8.19 14.14
CA ALA A 164 12.20 8.52 14.48
C ALA A 164 11.55 7.41 15.34
N LYS A 165 11.77 6.15 15.00
CA LYS A 165 11.27 5.02 15.79
C LYS A 165 11.86 4.98 17.20
N ARG A 166 13.15 5.27 17.36
CA ARG A 166 13.78 5.36 18.68
C ARG A 166 13.18 6.49 19.53
N GLU A 167 12.91 7.63 18.92
CA GLU A 167 12.28 8.77 19.61
C GLU A 167 10.87 8.42 20.08
N ILE A 168 10.07 7.74 19.23
CA ILE A 168 8.73 7.26 19.60
C ILE A 168 8.82 6.28 20.78
N ALA A 169 9.74 5.31 20.72
CA ALA A 169 9.94 4.30 21.77
C ALA A 169 10.36 4.92 23.11
N ARG A 170 11.03 6.09 23.10
CA ARG A 170 11.43 6.85 24.31
C ARG A 170 10.31 7.74 24.84
N GLY A 171 9.10 7.67 24.29
CA GLY A 171 7.99 8.54 24.66
C GLY A 171 8.09 9.94 24.09
N GLY A 172 8.89 10.14 23.06
CA GLY A 172 8.92 11.38 22.27
C GLY A 172 7.56 11.58 21.59
N ARG A 173 6.95 12.74 21.81
CA ARG A 173 5.66 13.11 21.21
C ARG A 173 5.86 13.99 19.99
#